data_206e744a669f6a80ea269ec59c1c4760
#
_entry.id   206e744a669f6a80ea269ec59c1c4760
#
_cell.length_a   1.000
_cell.length_b   1.000
_cell.length_c   1.000
_cell.angle_alpha   90.00
_cell.angle_beta   90.00
_cell.angle_gamma   90.00
#
_symmetry.space_group_name_H-M   'P 1'
#
loop_
_entity.id
_entity.type
_entity.pdbx_description
1 polymer ?
#
loop_
_entity_poly.entity_id
_entity_poly.type
_entity_poly.pdbx_seq_one_letter_code
_entity_poly.pdbx_strand_id
1 'polypeptide(L)'
;MPTDRRKALIALALMVPVPSLGTAAAMIFVPGPVGQALFMAAKIWLIAFPAFWYLVVEHGKPSWSPAREGGIGVGLLTNLIAGAAIVLAAWFFGVFDMDMGDLAGEVDEMGLTTPRAYLLGALGWTFANSLMEEYVYRWFVFSQCERLMSRFLAVLASAAVFTAHHVVALSTYLPGHLNALASFGVFLGGFIWAVLYSRYRSIWPGWVSHIIADVAVFAVGWELLFG
;
A
#
# COMPACT_ATOMS: atom_id res chain seq x y z
N MET A 1 30.90 -3.99 5.38
CA MET A 1 29.77 -4.85 5.80
C MET A 1 29.08 -4.43 7.11
N PRO A 2 29.75 -4.13 8.25
CA PRO A 2 29.01 -3.69 9.46
C PRO A 2 28.27 -2.36 9.29
N THR A 3 28.82 -1.43 8.55
CA THR A 3 28.25 -0.11 8.27
C THR A 3 26.96 -0.17 7.45
N ASP A 4 26.86 -1.05 6.45
CA ASP A 4 25.66 -1.14 5.59
C ASP A 4 24.47 -1.76 6.33
N ARG A 5 24.72 -2.77 7.18
CA ARG A 5 23.66 -3.34 8.03
C ARG A 5 23.12 -2.33 9.04
N ARG A 6 24.00 -1.52 9.65
CA ARG A 6 23.60 -0.48 10.58
C ARG A 6 22.77 0.60 9.88
N LYS A 7 23.18 1.04 8.68
CA LYS A 7 22.41 1.98 7.86
C LYS A 7 21.02 1.41 7.56
N ALA A 8 20.93 0.16 7.12
CA ALA A 8 19.65 -0.48 6.81
C ALA A 8 18.73 -0.56 8.04
N LEU A 9 19.24 -0.91 9.21
CA LEU A 9 18.46 -0.93 10.46
C LEU A 9 17.92 0.46 10.82
N ILE A 10 18.74 1.49 10.72
CA ILE A 10 18.33 2.88 11.00
C ILE A 10 17.28 3.32 9.98
N ALA A 11 17.48 3.03 8.69
CA ALA A 11 16.52 3.35 7.63
C ALA A 11 15.14 2.73 7.91
N LEU A 12 15.12 1.45 8.25
CA LEU A 12 13.88 0.74 8.57
C LEU A 12 13.23 1.27 9.86
N ALA A 13 14.02 1.53 10.91
CA ALA A 13 13.50 2.07 12.17
C ALA A 13 12.84 3.44 12.00
N LEU A 14 13.36 4.29 11.08
CA LEU A 14 12.80 5.61 10.77
C LEU A 14 11.65 5.57 9.76
N MET A 15 11.50 4.50 8.99
CA MET A 15 10.51 4.39 7.93
C MET A 15 9.28 3.57 8.33
N VAL A 16 9.50 2.38 8.91
CA VAL A 16 8.46 1.38 9.14
C VAL A 16 7.29 1.86 10.02
N PRO A 17 7.50 2.58 11.14
CA PRO A 17 6.38 2.99 11.99
C PRO A 17 5.56 4.13 11.41
N VAL A 18 6.14 4.96 10.53
CA VAL A 18 5.53 6.22 10.09
C VAL A 18 4.17 6.06 9.39
N PRO A 19 3.97 5.13 8.46
CA PRO A 19 2.66 4.94 7.83
C PRO A 19 1.56 4.61 8.84
N SER A 20 1.83 3.64 9.72
CA SER A 20 0.87 3.21 10.75
C SER A 20 0.58 4.31 11.76
N LEU A 21 1.61 5.05 12.20
CA LEU A 21 1.44 6.16 13.15
C LEU A 21 0.66 7.32 12.51
N GLY A 22 0.95 7.67 11.26
CA GLY A 22 0.23 8.71 10.53
C GLY A 22 -1.25 8.36 10.34
N THR A 23 -1.53 7.13 9.94
CA THR A 23 -2.90 6.62 9.79
C THR A 23 -3.63 6.58 11.13
N ALA A 24 -3.03 6.02 12.18
CA ALA A 24 -3.62 5.98 13.51
C ALA A 24 -3.86 7.37 14.10
N ALA A 25 -2.94 8.31 13.87
CA ALA A 25 -3.12 9.70 14.29
C ALA A 25 -4.35 10.33 13.64
N ALA A 26 -4.53 10.17 12.34
CA ALA A 26 -5.65 10.79 11.61
C ALA A 26 -6.99 10.13 11.92
N MET A 27 -7.02 8.80 12.02
CA MET A 27 -8.27 8.03 12.01
C MET A 27 -8.72 7.59 13.41
N ILE A 28 -7.79 7.50 14.39
CA ILE A 28 -8.11 6.92 15.72
C ILE A 28 -7.86 7.92 16.86
N PHE A 29 -6.65 8.52 16.93
CA PHE A 29 -6.22 9.24 18.13
C PHE A 29 -6.55 10.72 18.12
N VAL A 30 -6.43 11.38 16.96
CA VAL A 30 -6.58 12.83 16.81
C VAL A 30 -7.37 13.14 15.54
N PRO A 31 -8.64 12.70 15.42
CA PRO A 31 -9.44 13.00 14.23
C PRO A 31 -9.59 14.51 14.01
N GLY A 32 -9.75 14.92 12.75
CA GLY A 32 -9.88 16.32 12.37
C GLY A 32 -8.59 16.95 11.83
N PRO A 33 -8.49 18.29 11.76
CA PRO A 33 -7.42 18.99 11.03
C PRO A 33 -6.01 18.66 11.49
N VAL A 34 -5.82 18.43 12.79
CA VAL A 34 -4.49 18.10 13.35
C VAL A 34 -4.07 16.70 12.91
N GLY A 35 -4.95 15.70 13.01
CA GLY A 35 -4.66 14.36 12.55
C GLY A 35 -4.42 14.29 11.05
N GLN A 36 -5.19 15.03 10.26
CA GLN A 36 -4.97 15.18 8.82
C GLN A 36 -3.61 15.79 8.51
N ALA A 37 -3.19 16.83 9.26
CA ALA A 37 -1.86 17.41 9.12
C ALA A 37 -0.73 16.41 9.44
N LEU A 38 -0.90 15.58 10.49
CA LEU A 38 0.05 14.50 10.83
C LEU A 38 0.09 13.43 9.75
N PHE A 39 -1.05 13.05 9.18
CA PHE A 39 -1.12 12.11 8.06
C PHE A 39 -0.41 12.67 6.82
N MET A 40 -0.64 13.92 6.47
CA MET A 40 0.05 14.58 5.36
C MET A 40 1.56 14.68 5.61
N ALA A 41 1.99 14.98 6.83
CA ALA A 41 3.41 14.97 7.19
C ALA A 41 4.02 13.57 7.04
N ALA A 42 3.29 12.51 7.44
CA ALA A 42 3.69 11.13 7.21
C ALA A 42 3.81 10.81 5.70
N LYS A 43 2.85 11.25 4.86
CA LYS A 43 2.93 11.08 3.39
C LYS A 43 4.13 11.80 2.78
N ILE A 44 4.42 13.04 3.22
CA ILE A 44 5.63 13.77 2.79
C ILE A 44 6.89 13.02 3.20
N TRP A 45 6.93 12.49 4.44
CA TRP A 45 8.06 11.69 4.91
C TRP A 45 8.26 10.42 4.07
N LEU A 46 7.17 9.70 3.73
CA LEU A 46 7.21 8.50 2.89
C LEU A 46 7.85 8.77 1.51
N ILE A 47 7.67 9.96 0.97
CA ILE A 47 8.24 10.35 -0.33
C ILE A 47 9.68 10.86 -0.15
N ALA A 48 9.89 11.78 0.80
CA ALA A 48 11.15 12.50 0.93
C ALA A 48 12.26 11.67 1.59
N PHE A 49 11.94 10.89 2.62
CA PHE A 49 12.94 10.16 3.39
C PHE A 49 13.67 9.08 2.58
N PRO A 50 13.02 8.20 1.79
CA PRO A 50 13.74 7.23 0.96
C PRO A 50 14.65 7.88 -0.07
N ALA A 51 14.20 8.96 -0.71
CA ALA A 51 15.02 9.71 -1.66
C ALA A 51 16.24 10.33 -0.96
N PHE A 52 16.03 11.03 0.17
CA PHE A 52 17.11 11.60 0.97
C PHE A 52 18.10 10.52 1.41
N TRP A 53 17.60 9.42 1.97
CA TRP A 53 18.46 8.32 2.44
C TRP A 53 19.33 7.75 1.33
N TYR A 54 18.70 7.44 0.20
CA TYR A 54 19.39 6.84 -0.93
C TYR A 54 20.42 7.79 -1.56
N LEU A 55 20.06 9.05 -1.76
CA LEU A 55 20.95 10.02 -2.43
C LEU A 55 22.06 10.53 -1.52
N VAL A 56 21.75 10.82 -0.25
CA VAL A 56 22.68 11.50 0.67
C VAL A 56 23.44 10.51 1.55
N VAL A 57 22.75 9.51 2.13
CA VAL A 57 23.38 8.57 3.07
C VAL A 57 24.03 7.39 2.36
N GLU A 58 23.41 6.92 1.28
CA GLU A 58 23.94 5.78 0.49
C GLU A 58 24.70 6.21 -0.74
N HIS A 59 24.70 7.50 -1.10
CA HIS A 59 25.33 8.07 -2.29
C HIS A 59 24.88 7.38 -3.60
N GLY A 60 23.60 6.98 -3.65
CA GLY A 60 22.99 6.34 -4.80
C GLY A 60 22.79 7.31 -5.97
N LYS A 61 22.58 6.76 -7.15
CA LYS A 61 22.29 7.54 -8.37
C LYS A 61 20.79 7.47 -8.69
N PRO A 62 20.15 8.59 -9.06
CA PRO A 62 18.75 8.58 -9.47
C PRO A 62 18.47 7.57 -10.58
N SER A 63 17.36 6.87 -10.50
CA SER A 63 16.92 5.90 -11.48
C SER A 63 15.41 5.90 -11.58
N TRP A 64 14.89 5.79 -12.81
CA TRP A 64 13.45 5.61 -13.05
C TRP A 64 13.01 4.14 -12.95
N SER A 65 13.86 3.29 -12.35
CA SER A 65 13.56 1.86 -12.15
C SER A 65 13.11 1.14 -13.45
N PRO A 66 13.84 1.26 -14.57
CA PRO A 66 13.37 0.76 -15.86
C PRO A 66 13.16 -0.75 -15.83
N ALA A 67 12.08 -1.23 -16.45
CA ALA A 67 11.73 -2.66 -16.53
C ALA A 67 12.58 -3.40 -17.59
N ARG A 68 13.91 -3.36 -17.44
CA ARG A 68 14.86 -3.95 -18.40
C ARG A 68 14.77 -5.47 -18.49
N GLU A 69 14.38 -6.13 -17.40
CA GLU A 69 14.18 -7.59 -17.34
C GLU A 69 12.76 -8.00 -17.68
N GLY A 70 11.90 -7.06 -18.12
CA GLY A 70 10.49 -7.32 -18.43
C GLY A 70 9.61 -7.35 -17.18
N GLY A 71 8.67 -8.30 -17.11
CA GLY A 71 7.80 -8.52 -15.95
C GLY A 71 6.44 -7.84 -16.03
N ILE A 72 6.20 -6.89 -16.93
CA ILE A 72 4.91 -6.20 -17.07
C ILE A 72 3.77 -7.19 -17.36
N GLY A 73 3.97 -8.12 -18.30
CA GLY A 73 2.97 -9.14 -18.63
C GLY A 73 2.66 -10.07 -17.46
N VAL A 74 3.68 -10.42 -16.64
CA VAL A 74 3.47 -11.21 -15.42
C VAL A 74 2.71 -10.39 -14.37
N GLY A 75 3.05 -9.10 -14.22
CA GLY A 75 2.30 -8.18 -13.36
C GLY A 75 0.82 -8.07 -13.76
N LEU A 76 0.52 -7.93 -15.04
CA LEU A 76 -0.85 -7.91 -15.55
C LEU A 76 -1.59 -9.22 -15.24
N LEU A 77 -1.00 -10.37 -15.56
CA LEU A 77 -1.63 -11.67 -15.35
C LEU A 77 -1.89 -11.97 -13.88
N THR A 78 -0.89 -11.78 -13.02
CA THR A 78 -1.04 -12.05 -11.58
C THR A 78 -2.14 -11.22 -10.96
N ASN A 79 -2.36 -10.02 -11.49
CA ASN A 79 -3.33 -9.12 -10.90
C ASN A 79 -4.73 -9.22 -11.50
N LEU A 80 -4.88 -9.66 -12.73
CA LEU A 80 -6.19 -10.09 -13.22
C LEU A 80 -6.75 -11.21 -12.33
N ILE A 81 -5.89 -12.16 -11.93
CA ILE A 81 -6.26 -13.22 -10.99
C ILE A 81 -6.59 -12.64 -9.60
N ALA A 82 -5.76 -11.74 -9.08
CA ALA A 82 -5.98 -11.12 -7.78
C ALA A 82 -7.23 -10.22 -7.77
N GLY A 83 -7.47 -9.43 -8.82
CA GLY A 83 -8.67 -8.61 -8.95
C GLY A 83 -9.95 -9.46 -9.00
N ALA A 84 -9.94 -10.54 -9.76
CA ALA A 84 -11.04 -11.50 -9.76
C ALA A 84 -11.25 -12.13 -8.37
N ALA A 85 -10.17 -12.47 -7.66
CA ALA A 85 -10.23 -13.02 -6.31
C ALA A 85 -10.81 -12.02 -5.30
N ILE A 86 -10.49 -10.72 -5.42
CA ILE A 86 -11.06 -9.64 -4.58
C ILE A 86 -12.58 -9.58 -4.76
N VAL A 87 -13.06 -9.51 -6.00
CA VAL A 87 -14.50 -9.43 -6.29
C VAL A 87 -15.24 -10.70 -5.83
N LEU A 88 -14.67 -11.87 -6.10
CA LEU A 88 -15.24 -13.15 -5.67
C LEU A 88 -15.25 -13.28 -4.14
N ALA A 89 -14.23 -12.83 -3.46
CA ALA A 89 -14.19 -12.81 -2.00
C ALA A 89 -15.25 -11.86 -1.43
N ALA A 90 -15.39 -10.65 -1.99
CA ALA A 90 -16.43 -9.72 -1.58
C ALA A 90 -17.83 -10.32 -1.72
N TRP A 91 -18.09 -11.02 -2.82
CA TRP A 91 -19.37 -11.72 -3.02
C TRP A 91 -19.54 -12.89 -2.06
N PHE A 92 -18.54 -13.76 -1.90
CA PHE A 92 -18.60 -14.96 -1.08
C PHE A 92 -18.77 -14.65 0.41
N PHE A 93 -18.15 -13.60 0.91
CA PHE A 93 -18.22 -13.19 2.32
C PHE A 93 -19.34 -12.20 2.61
N GLY A 94 -20.25 -11.98 1.66
CA GLY A 94 -21.43 -11.13 1.85
C GLY A 94 -21.10 -9.65 2.08
N VAL A 95 -20.01 -9.17 1.51
CA VAL A 95 -19.61 -7.75 1.64
C VAL A 95 -20.68 -6.85 1.03
N PHE A 96 -21.32 -7.28 -0.06
CA PHE A 96 -22.38 -6.51 -0.75
C PHE A 96 -23.71 -6.46 0.03
N ASP A 97 -23.88 -7.32 1.04
CA ASP A 97 -25.09 -7.37 1.89
C ASP A 97 -24.87 -6.62 3.23
N MET A 98 -23.72 -5.95 3.41
CA MET A 98 -23.41 -5.24 4.66
C MET A 98 -24.25 -3.97 4.81
N ASP A 99 -24.64 -3.67 6.04
CA ASP A 99 -25.19 -2.35 6.37
C ASP A 99 -24.08 -1.29 6.25
N MET A 100 -24.31 -0.35 5.35
CA MET A 100 -23.35 0.69 4.99
C MET A 100 -23.46 1.95 5.86
N GLY A 101 -24.29 1.95 6.89
CA GLY A 101 -24.54 3.14 7.71
C GLY A 101 -23.26 3.77 8.28
N ASP A 102 -22.37 2.96 8.84
CA ASP A 102 -21.12 3.44 9.41
C ASP A 102 -20.11 3.87 8.30
N LEU A 103 -20.02 3.09 7.22
CA LEU A 103 -19.13 3.39 6.11
C LEU A 103 -19.54 4.67 5.35
N ALA A 104 -20.83 4.93 5.21
CA ALA A 104 -21.35 6.13 4.58
C ALA A 104 -20.89 7.41 5.32
N GLY A 105 -20.85 7.36 6.66
CA GLY A 105 -20.31 8.46 7.48
C GLY A 105 -18.84 8.74 7.22
N GLU A 106 -18.02 7.70 7.19
CA GLU A 106 -16.58 7.82 6.90
C GLU A 106 -16.29 8.36 5.48
N VAL A 107 -17.10 7.90 4.50
CA VAL A 107 -17.00 8.36 3.11
C VAL A 107 -17.40 9.84 2.99
N ASP A 108 -18.37 10.29 3.80
CA ASP A 108 -18.78 11.70 3.88
C ASP A 108 -17.66 12.57 4.46
N GLU A 109 -17.03 12.13 5.53
CA GLU A 109 -15.87 12.85 6.11
C GLU A 109 -14.71 13.00 5.13
N MET A 110 -14.54 12.04 4.21
CA MET A 110 -13.55 12.13 3.13
C MET A 110 -14.01 13.00 1.95
N GLY A 111 -15.24 13.48 1.94
CA GLY A 111 -15.82 14.21 0.81
C GLY A 111 -16.04 13.37 -0.45
N LEU A 112 -16.21 12.04 -0.32
CA LEU A 112 -16.35 11.09 -1.42
C LEU A 112 -17.80 10.64 -1.67
N THR A 113 -18.79 11.39 -1.19
CA THR A 113 -20.22 11.07 -1.26
C THR A 113 -20.84 11.18 -2.64
N THR A 114 -20.19 11.85 -3.57
CA THR A 114 -20.70 11.95 -4.95
C THR A 114 -19.94 11.01 -5.87
N PRO A 115 -20.60 10.41 -6.88
CA PRO A 115 -19.95 9.57 -7.88
C PRO A 115 -18.70 10.19 -8.51
N ARG A 116 -18.75 11.50 -8.77
CA ARG A 116 -17.60 12.24 -9.32
C ARG A 116 -16.45 12.35 -8.34
N ALA A 117 -16.71 12.70 -7.07
CA ALA A 117 -15.67 12.81 -6.05
C ALA A 117 -15.04 11.46 -5.77
N TYR A 118 -15.87 10.41 -5.67
CA TYR A 118 -15.40 9.03 -5.50
C TYR A 118 -14.45 8.60 -6.62
N LEU A 119 -14.84 8.79 -7.89
CA LEU A 119 -14.00 8.44 -9.04
C LEU A 119 -12.68 9.23 -9.07
N LEU A 120 -12.70 10.52 -8.75
CA LEU A 120 -11.46 11.32 -8.66
C LEU A 120 -10.56 10.84 -7.53
N GLY A 121 -11.12 10.52 -6.37
CA GLY A 121 -10.41 9.91 -5.26
C GLY A 121 -9.81 8.55 -5.63
N ALA A 122 -10.63 7.67 -6.21
CA ALA A 122 -10.21 6.36 -6.69
C ALA A 122 -9.05 6.44 -7.71
N LEU A 123 -9.13 7.37 -8.68
CA LEU A 123 -8.04 7.60 -9.63
C LEU A 123 -6.75 8.06 -8.93
N GLY A 124 -6.85 8.99 -7.98
CA GLY A 124 -5.69 9.44 -7.20
C GLY A 124 -5.05 8.30 -6.41
N TRP A 125 -5.86 7.48 -5.75
CA TRP A 125 -5.38 6.31 -5.00
C TRP A 125 -4.77 5.26 -5.92
N THR A 126 -5.48 4.86 -6.95
CA THR A 126 -5.06 3.83 -7.90
C THR A 126 -3.75 4.16 -8.62
N PHE A 127 -3.52 5.42 -8.99
CA PHE A 127 -2.32 5.77 -9.77
C PHE A 127 -1.22 6.39 -8.92
N ALA A 128 -1.53 7.43 -8.15
CA ALA A 128 -0.51 8.16 -7.42
C ALA A 128 -0.12 7.48 -6.11
N ASN A 129 -1.11 7.04 -5.30
CA ASN A 129 -0.80 6.38 -4.03
C ASN A 129 -0.14 5.02 -4.23
N SER A 130 -0.65 4.19 -5.15
CA SER A 130 -0.03 2.89 -5.44
C SER A 130 1.40 3.03 -5.97
N LEU A 131 1.70 4.04 -6.79
CA LEU A 131 3.07 4.31 -7.24
C LEU A 131 3.98 4.69 -6.07
N MET A 132 3.50 5.54 -5.17
CA MET A 132 4.23 5.90 -3.95
C MET A 132 4.48 4.66 -3.08
N GLU A 133 3.51 3.76 -2.97
CA GLU A 133 3.64 2.53 -2.18
C GLU A 133 4.63 1.55 -2.79
N GLU A 134 4.65 1.37 -4.11
CA GLU A 134 5.69 0.58 -4.77
C GLU A 134 7.09 1.19 -4.58
N TYR A 135 7.21 2.51 -4.67
CA TYR A 135 8.44 3.23 -4.38
C TYR A 135 8.91 3.01 -2.93
N VAL A 136 8.02 3.13 -1.96
CA VAL A 136 8.35 2.98 -0.54
C VAL A 136 8.64 1.54 -0.17
N TYR A 137 7.71 0.63 -0.45
CA TYR A 137 7.77 -0.72 0.10
C TYR A 137 8.63 -1.67 -0.75
N ARG A 138 8.63 -1.54 -2.08
CA ARG A 138 9.42 -2.43 -2.95
C ARG A 138 10.81 -1.87 -3.20
N TRP A 139 10.89 -0.63 -3.66
CA TRP A 139 12.19 -0.07 -3.93
C TRP A 139 13.00 0.21 -2.65
N PHE A 140 12.41 0.80 -1.61
CA PHE A 140 13.15 1.19 -0.40
C PHE A 140 13.13 0.10 0.69
N VAL A 141 11.97 -0.22 1.27
CA VAL A 141 11.87 -1.13 2.44
C VAL A 141 12.39 -2.52 2.11
N PHE A 142 11.96 -3.12 0.99
CA PHE A 142 12.47 -4.42 0.57
C PHE A 142 13.99 -4.41 0.39
N SER A 143 14.55 -3.38 -0.26
CA SER A 143 16.00 -3.28 -0.48
C SER A 143 16.78 -3.14 0.83
N GLN A 144 16.24 -2.45 1.84
CA GLN A 144 16.87 -2.39 3.17
C GLN A 144 16.76 -3.75 3.89
N CYS A 145 15.62 -4.43 3.80
CA CYS A 145 15.43 -5.76 4.37
C CYS A 145 16.41 -6.79 3.74
N GLU A 146 16.60 -6.74 2.42
CA GLU A 146 17.50 -7.66 1.70
C GLU A 146 18.98 -7.54 2.15
N ARG A 147 19.39 -6.40 2.72
CA ARG A 147 20.70 -6.21 3.34
C ARG A 147 20.85 -6.91 4.69
N LEU A 148 19.75 -7.23 5.33
CA LEU A 148 19.71 -7.77 6.69
C LEU A 148 19.43 -9.26 6.74
N MET A 149 18.64 -9.77 5.79
CA MET A 149 18.12 -11.13 5.78
C MET A 149 18.11 -11.74 4.38
N SER A 150 17.73 -13.01 4.25
CA SER A 150 17.60 -13.67 2.96
C SER A 150 16.52 -13.00 2.10
N ARG A 151 16.63 -13.13 0.77
CA ARG A 151 15.66 -12.55 -0.17
C ARG A 151 14.21 -12.96 0.14
N PHE A 152 13.98 -14.22 0.46
CA PHE A 152 12.64 -14.70 0.82
C PHE A 152 12.10 -14.02 2.10
N LEU A 153 12.92 -13.91 3.14
CA LEU A 153 12.53 -13.21 4.36
C LEU A 153 12.32 -11.72 4.12
N ALA A 154 13.10 -11.08 3.23
CA ALA A 154 12.90 -9.69 2.85
C ALA A 154 11.56 -9.47 2.13
N VAL A 155 11.13 -10.42 1.28
CA VAL A 155 9.79 -10.42 0.65
C VAL A 155 8.71 -10.46 1.72
N LEU A 156 8.79 -11.40 2.66
CA LEU A 156 7.81 -11.53 3.75
C LEU A 156 7.79 -10.29 4.65
N ALA A 157 8.96 -9.77 5.01
CA ALA A 157 9.07 -8.58 5.86
C ALA A 157 8.48 -7.34 5.17
N SER A 158 8.79 -7.12 3.88
CA SER A 158 8.22 -6.01 3.12
C SER A 158 6.71 -6.11 3.00
N ALA A 159 6.17 -7.31 2.75
CA ALA A 159 4.73 -7.56 2.71
C ALA A 159 4.06 -7.30 4.08
N ALA A 160 4.67 -7.77 5.16
CA ALA A 160 4.15 -7.56 6.52
C ALA A 160 4.15 -6.08 6.92
N VAL A 161 5.23 -5.34 6.61
CA VAL A 161 5.32 -3.89 6.85
C VAL A 161 4.28 -3.13 6.04
N PHE A 162 4.09 -3.51 4.78
CA PHE A 162 3.04 -2.96 3.92
C PHE A 162 1.64 -3.20 4.51
N THR A 163 1.38 -4.40 5.02
CA THR A 163 0.08 -4.76 5.60
C THR A 163 -0.21 -4.02 6.90
N ALA A 164 0.81 -3.75 7.71
CA ALA A 164 0.63 -3.20 9.06
C ALA A 164 -0.19 -1.89 9.09
N HIS A 165 0.06 -0.94 8.18
CA HIS A 165 -0.73 0.30 8.15
C HIS A 165 -2.13 0.10 7.56
N HIS A 166 -2.32 -0.89 6.70
CA HIS A 166 -3.65 -1.26 6.19
C HIS A 166 -4.53 -1.88 7.27
N VAL A 167 -3.96 -2.70 8.16
CA VAL A 167 -4.70 -3.22 9.33
C VAL A 167 -5.28 -2.07 10.15
N VAL A 168 -4.47 -1.02 10.38
CA VAL A 168 -4.90 0.18 11.11
C VAL A 168 -6.00 0.91 10.33
N ALA A 169 -5.80 1.19 9.04
CA ALA A 169 -6.79 1.87 8.22
C ALA A 169 -8.10 1.08 8.12
N LEU A 170 -8.02 -0.22 7.83
CA LEU A 170 -9.20 -1.07 7.67
C LEU A 170 -9.97 -1.27 8.98
N SER A 171 -9.33 -1.10 10.14
CA SER A 171 -10.00 -1.23 11.44
C SER A 171 -11.05 -0.15 11.69
N THR A 172 -11.00 0.95 10.96
CA THR A 172 -12.00 2.03 11.05
C THR A 172 -13.20 1.81 10.14
N TYR A 173 -13.08 0.96 9.12
CA TYR A 173 -14.13 0.72 8.12
C TYR A 173 -14.77 -0.66 8.23
N LEU A 174 -14.04 -1.66 8.71
CA LEU A 174 -14.45 -3.05 8.65
C LEU A 174 -14.51 -3.69 10.04
N PRO A 175 -15.52 -4.53 10.33
CA PRO A 175 -15.53 -5.35 11.52
C PRO A 175 -14.33 -6.32 11.53
N GLY A 176 -13.88 -6.71 12.74
CA GLY A 176 -12.60 -7.38 12.94
C GLY A 176 -12.32 -8.61 12.04
N HIS A 177 -13.35 -9.44 11.76
CA HIS A 177 -13.18 -10.62 10.89
C HIS A 177 -12.98 -10.23 9.42
N LEU A 178 -13.65 -9.18 8.93
CA LEU A 178 -13.45 -8.68 7.55
C LEU A 178 -12.15 -7.88 7.44
N ASN A 179 -11.76 -7.13 8.47
CA ASN A 179 -10.44 -6.51 8.52
C ASN A 179 -9.33 -7.58 8.43
N ALA A 180 -9.45 -8.68 9.19
CA ALA A 180 -8.48 -9.78 9.11
C ALA A 180 -8.41 -10.40 7.70
N LEU A 181 -9.56 -10.64 7.06
CA LEU A 181 -9.64 -11.17 5.69
C LEU A 181 -9.03 -10.20 4.68
N ALA A 182 -9.42 -8.93 4.72
CA ALA A 182 -8.91 -7.90 3.82
C ALA A 182 -7.41 -7.68 4.02
N SER A 183 -6.94 -7.63 5.27
CA SER A 183 -5.51 -7.54 5.59
C SER A 183 -4.71 -8.74 5.10
N PHE A 184 -5.27 -9.94 5.13
CA PHE A 184 -4.65 -11.12 4.52
C PHE A 184 -4.55 -10.95 2.99
N GLY A 185 -5.58 -10.42 2.34
CA GLY A 185 -5.55 -10.07 0.91
C GLY A 185 -4.47 -9.04 0.59
N VAL A 186 -4.36 -7.97 1.41
CA VAL A 186 -3.30 -6.95 1.30
C VAL A 186 -1.92 -7.57 1.47
N PHE A 187 -1.75 -8.51 2.42
CA PHE A 187 -0.48 -9.23 2.60
C PHE A 187 -0.12 -10.05 1.36
N LEU A 188 -1.07 -10.77 0.76
CA LEU A 188 -0.85 -11.53 -0.47
C LEU A 188 -0.47 -10.61 -1.64
N GLY A 189 -1.17 -9.49 -1.83
CA GLY A 189 -0.81 -8.47 -2.81
C GLY A 189 0.60 -7.95 -2.58
N GLY A 190 0.90 -7.53 -1.35
CA GLY A 190 2.22 -7.08 -0.93
C GLY A 190 3.33 -8.09 -1.17
N PHE A 191 3.04 -9.38 -0.94
CA PHE A 191 3.95 -10.49 -1.22
C PHE A 191 4.21 -10.64 -2.72
N ILE A 192 3.16 -10.66 -3.55
CA ILE A 192 3.27 -10.77 -5.01
C ILE A 192 4.13 -9.62 -5.57
N TRP A 193 3.85 -8.38 -5.18
CA TRP A 193 4.60 -7.22 -5.66
C TRP A 193 6.06 -7.22 -5.17
N ALA A 194 6.33 -7.67 -3.95
CA ALA A 194 7.70 -7.85 -3.47
C ALA A 194 8.44 -8.96 -4.24
N VAL A 195 7.77 -10.05 -4.62
CA VAL A 195 8.32 -11.09 -5.50
C VAL A 195 8.61 -10.52 -6.89
N LEU A 196 7.68 -9.78 -7.50
CA LEU A 196 7.89 -9.11 -8.79
C LEU A 196 9.11 -8.19 -8.74
N TYR A 197 9.20 -7.32 -7.72
CA TYR A 197 10.36 -6.45 -7.55
C TYR A 197 11.66 -7.24 -7.33
N SER A 198 11.63 -8.27 -6.50
CA SER A 198 12.80 -9.09 -6.25
C SER A 198 13.33 -9.78 -7.50
N ARG A 199 12.44 -10.13 -8.45
CA ARG A 199 12.76 -10.81 -9.71
C ARG A 199 13.18 -9.85 -10.82
N TYR A 200 12.44 -8.75 -10.99
CA TYR A 200 12.60 -7.86 -12.14
C TYR A 200 13.35 -6.56 -11.82
N ARG A 201 13.64 -6.28 -10.55
CA ARG A 201 14.36 -5.08 -10.08
C ARG A 201 13.80 -3.77 -10.65
N SER A 202 12.50 -3.73 -10.84
CA SER A 202 11.74 -2.60 -11.33
C SER A 202 10.41 -2.49 -10.56
N ILE A 203 9.99 -1.27 -10.23
CA ILE A 203 8.69 -1.02 -9.58
C ILE A 203 7.53 -1.14 -10.56
N TRP A 204 7.77 -1.01 -11.86
CA TRP A 204 6.70 -0.93 -12.87
C TRP A 204 5.86 -2.20 -12.99
N PRO A 205 6.42 -3.43 -12.98
CA PRO A 205 5.61 -4.65 -12.95
C PRO A 205 4.69 -4.74 -11.73
N GLY A 206 5.20 -4.35 -10.55
CA GLY A 206 4.42 -4.25 -9.31
C GLY A 206 3.33 -3.20 -9.43
N TRP A 207 3.66 -2.00 -9.91
CA TRP A 207 2.70 -0.91 -10.04
C TRP A 207 1.55 -1.21 -10.99
N VAL A 208 1.83 -1.74 -12.16
CA VAL A 208 0.78 -2.18 -13.10
C VAL A 208 -0.11 -3.25 -12.47
N SER A 209 0.49 -4.17 -11.72
CA SER A 209 -0.22 -5.15 -10.92
C SER A 209 -1.09 -4.47 -9.85
N HIS A 210 -0.57 -3.55 -9.08
CA HIS A 210 -1.25 -2.83 -8.00
C HIS A 210 -2.48 -2.05 -8.51
N ILE A 211 -2.36 -1.34 -9.63
CA ILE A 211 -3.47 -0.63 -10.28
C ILE A 211 -4.71 -1.51 -10.43
N ILE A 212 -4.55 -2.75 -10.91
CA ILE A 212 -5.70 -3.64 -11.17
C ILE A 212 -6.33 -4.10 -9.84
N ALA A 213 -5.53 -4.32 -8.78
CA ALA A 213 -6.07 -4.62 -7.45
C ALA A 213 -6.89 -3.46 -6.90
N ASP A 214 -6.35 -2.23 -6.99
CA ASP A 214 -7.06 -1.03 -6.57
C ASP A 214 -8.36 -0.81 -7.35
N VAL A 215 -8.33 -1.00 -8.68
CA VAL A 215 -9.55 -0.94 -9.50
C VAL A 215 -10.60 -1.94 -9.02
N ALA A 216 -10.21 -3.17 -8.67
CA ALA A 216 -11.14 -4.15 -8.13
C ALA A 216 -11.71 -3.74 -6.77
N VAL A 217 -10.87 -3.21 -5.86
CA VAL A 217 -11.31 -2.71 -4.55
C VAL A 217 -12.27 -1.53 -4.71
N PHE A 218 -11.91 -0.54 -5.56
CA PHE A 218 -12.78 0.61 -5.79
C PHE A 218 -14.06 0.26 -6.56
N ALA A 219 -14.06 -0.78 -7.40
CA ALA A 219 -15.28 -1.30 -8.02
C ALA A 219 -16.22 -1.92 -6.99
N VAL A 220 -15.72 -2.67 -6.02
CA VAL A 220 -16.51 -3.17 -4.89
C VAL A 220 -17.07 -2.01 -4.07
N GLY A 221 -16.24 -1.02 -3.74
CA GLY A 221 -16.69 0.18 -3.02
C GLY A 221 -17.72 1.00 -3.79
N TRP A 222 -17.61 1.07 -5.11
CA TRP A 222 -18.61 1.73 -5.96
C TRP A 222 -19.97 1.05 -5.87
N GLU A 223 -20.00 -0.27 -5.97
CA GLU A 223 -21.25 -1.05 -5.86
C GLU A 223 -21.91 -0.85 -4.50
N LEU A 224 -21.13 -0.82 -3.43
CA LEU A 224 -21.62 -0.59 -2.08
C LEU A 224 -22.22 0.80 -1.85
N LEU A 225 -21.71 1.83 -2.53
CA LEU A 225 -22.09 3.22 -2.29
C LEU A 225 -23.14 3.75 -3.28
N PHE A 226 -23.18 3.21 -4.50
CA PHE A 226 -23.96 3.77 -5.60
C PHE A 226 -24.73 2.71 -6.41
N GLY A 227 -24.58 1.41 -6.09
CA GLY A 227 -25.23 0.25 -6.75
C GLY A 227 -26.60 -0.14 -6.21
#